data_6eec292ecb15f82a99d241bb1effe0ea
#
_entry.id   6eec292ecb15f82a99d241bb1effe0ea
#
_cell.length_a   1.000
_cell.length_b   1.000
_cell.length_c   1.000
_cell.angle_alpha   90.00
_cell.angle_beta   90.00
_cell.angle_gamma   90.00
#
_symmetry.space_group_name_H-M   'P 1'
#
loop_
_entity.id
_entity.type
_entity.pdbx_description
1 polymer ?
#
loop_
_entity_poly.entity_id
_entity_poly.type
_entity_poly.pdbx_seq_one_letter_code
_entity_poly.pdbx_strand_id
1 'polypeptide(L)'
;IDLGFGLGMWEDEEERKRWRVADWTEEDEAIMASAPYEWIRLDADFEWMAQIQFEQPDYMWVSQLQRDRDVVAQLVAVHALSQMPSLITSSMLTRTVLVTKYFHRIRAEAAYGLANCALPHLDLLGLFHLLLLFRTMYCLDVPHEVDSTSMDALCIPKPNNFSDMTDYFVRRALIHAIARVRDHRGRALPIVQRFLVYLLRYNDNSTNQFVDDYYLASIINALASTLIPVDTVGYSTHADESYTPEEMQLRSAAIQEVERLQALDRLVPSFHNVITLAALDFQQALVFANLRPLELMQFVEYTREGNFTPVRMAAFNALLLFHGLQHKVLTRYYFAVLASDEDRVVRTELARGLCDALAVAVAM
;
A
#
# COMPACT_ATOMS: atom_id res chain seq x y z
N ILE A 1 0.70 1.53 -37.04
CA ILE A 1 1.45 0.66 -36.12
C ILE A 1 1.64 1.45 -34.85
N ASP A 2 1.01 1.00 -33.79
CA ASP A 2 1.17 1.62 -32.47
C ASP A 2 2.59 1.31 -31.96
N LEU A 3 3.48 2.29 -32.07
CA LEU A 3 4.91 2.12 -31.81
C LEU A 3 5.29 2.15 -30.32
N GLY A 4 4.32 2.28 -29.43
CA GLY A 4 4.58 2.30 -27.99
C GLY A 4 3.33 2.52 -27.14
N PHE A 5 3.46 2.29 -25.83
CA PHE A 5 2.37 2.44 -24.88
C PHE A 5 2.27 3.91 -24.42
N GLY A 6 1.12 4.54 -24.67
CA GLY A 6 0.81 5.86 -24.17
C GLY A 6 1.59 7.04 -24.78
N LEU A 7 2.19 6.86 -25.96
CA LEU A 7 2.99 7.91 -26.61
C LEU A 7 2.17 9.16 -26.97
N GLY A 8 0.86 9.02 -27.28
CA GLY A 8 -0.03 10.13 -27.57
C GLY A 8 -0.75 10.72 -26.35
N MET A 9 -0.34 10.40 -25.13
CA MET A 9 -0.93 11.01 -23.93
C MET A 9 -0.32 12.38 -23.65
N TRP A 10 -1.17 13.30 -23.16
CA TRP A 10 -0.77 14.67 -22.78
C TRP A 10 -0.18 15.50 -23.93
N GLU A 11 -0.82 15.44 -25.09
CA GLU A 11 -0.52 16.33 -26.22
C GLU A 11 -1.02 17.76 -25.95
N ASP A 12 -2.08 17.88 -25.13
CA ASP A 12 -2.66 19.16 -24.70
C ASP A 12 -1.85 19.79 -23.55
N GLU A 13 -1.51 21.09 -23.71
CA GLU A 13 -0.76 21.83 -22.68
C GLU A 13 -1.53 21.99 -21.36
N GLU A 14 -2.87 22.08 -21.41
CA GLU A 14 -3.67 22.20 -20.19
C GLU A 14 -3.67 20.90 -19.40
N GLU A 15 -3.79 19.77 -20.08
CA GLU A 15 -3.63 18.46 -19.44
C GLU A 15 -2.24 18.27 -18.84
N ARG A 16 -1.20 18.68 -19.56
CA ARG A 16 0.19 18.61 -19.07
C ARG A 16 0.39 19.43 -17.80
N LYS A 17 -0.17 20.65 -17.76
CA LYS A 17 -0.14 21.50 -16.56
C LYS A 17 -0.92 20.87 -15.40
N ARG A 18 -2.12 20.34 -15.70
CA ARG A 18 -2.94 19.64 -14.71
C ARG A 18 -2.20 18.47 -14.06
N TRP A 19 -1.50 17.67 -14.86
CA TRP A 19 -0.74 16.51 -14.41
C TRP A 19 0.68 16.86 -13.97
N ARG A 20 1.12 18.11 -14.09
CA ARG A 20 2.50 18.54 -13.81
C ARG A 20 3.53 17.63 -14.49
N VAL A 21 3.29 17.32 -15.76
CA VAL A 21 4.14 16.42 -16.54
C VAL A 21 5.45 17.10 -16.88
N ALA A 22 6.57 16.42 -16.64
CA ALA A 22 7.88 16.82 -17.10
C ALA A 22 8.22 16.09 -18.41
N ASP A 23 8.89 16.81 -19.31
CA ASP A 23 9.44 16.28 -20.55
C ASP A 23 10.97 16.26 -20.50
N TRP A 24 11.53 15.55 -21.45
CA TRP A 24 12.94 15.57 -21.76
C TRP A 24 13.37 16.96 -22.18
N THR A 25 14.59 17.33 -21.81
CA THR A 25 15.22 18.58 -22.28
C THR A 25 15.72 18.38 -23.72
N GLU A 26 15.96 19.49 -24.44
CA GLU A 26 16.56 19.42 -25.80
C GLU A 26 17.92 18.71 -25.78
N GLU A 27 18.68 18.83 -24.68
CA GLU A 27 19.94 18.13 -24.48
C GLU A 27 19.76 16.62 -24.33
N ASP A 28 18.75 16.20 -23.55
CA ASP A 28 18.41 14.78 -23.39
C ASP A 28 17.94 14.18 -24.71
N GLU A 29 17.11 14.90 -25.47
CA GLU A 29 16.64 14.48 -26.79
C GLU A 29 17.81 14.31 -27.78
N ALA A 30 18.78 15.22 -27.75
CA ALA A 30 19.98 15.10 -28.58
C ALA A 30 20.84 13.88 -28.21
N ILE A 31 20.97 13.59 -26.89
CA ILE A 31 21.67 12.38 -26.40
C ILE A 31 20.93 11.12 -26.87
N MET A 32 19.61 11.07 -26.67
CA MET A 32 18.77 9.95 -27.10
C MET A 32 18.86 9.71 -28.62
N ALA A 33 18.83 10.78 -29.42
CA ALA A 33 18.93 10.70 -30.88
C ALA A 33 20.30 10.20 -31.36
N SER A 34 21.37 10.46 -30.60
CA SER A 34 22.74 10.02 -30.90
C SER A 34 23.06 8.62 -30.35
N ALA A 35 22.24 8.09 -29.46
CA ALA A 35 22.47 6.79 -28.82
C ALA A 35 22.38 5.65 -29.85
N PRO A 36 23.34 4.71 -29.87
CA PRO A 36 23.35 3.60 -30.84
C PRO A 36 22.29 2.53 -30.52
N TYR A 37 21.76 2.54 -29.30
CA TYR A 37 20.78 1.56 -28.82
C TYR A 37 19.64 2.28 -28.09
N GLU A 38 18.41 1.79 -28.27
CA GLU A 38 17.25 2.30 -27.53
C GLU A 38 17.21 1.76 -26.10
N TRP A 39 17.56 0.50 -25.89
CA TRP A 39 17.76 -0.16 -24.59
C TRP A 39 18.55 -1.46 -24.79
N ILE A 40 19.03 -2.04 -23.71
CA ILE A 40 19.75 -3.32 -23.68
C ILE A 40 19.06 -4.23 -22.65
N ARG A 41 18.92 -5.50 -23.02
CA ARG A 41 18.46 -6.55 -22.10
C ARG A 41 19.55 -7.61 -21.96
N LEU A 42 19.77 -8.05 -20.73
CA LEU A 42 20.63 -9.19 -20.42
C LEU A 42 19.74 -10.38 -20.09
N ASP A 43 20.12 -11.57 -20.58
CA ASP A 43 19.41 -12.82 -20.31
C ASP A 43 17.89 -12.73 -20.56
N ALA A 44 17.52 -12.26 -21.75
CA ALA A 44 16.11 -12.03 -22.12
C ALA A 44 15.24 -13.31 -22.06
N ASP A 45 15.85 -14.46 -22.23
CA ASP A 45 15.20 -15.78 -22.26
C ASP A 45 15.28 -16.52 -20.90
N PHE A 46 15.84 -15.89 -19.86
CA PHE A 46 15.98 -16.44 -18.51
C PHE A 46 16.72 -17.79 -18.46
N GLU A 47 17.78 -17.93 -19.23
CA GLU A 47 18.59 -19.15 -19.28
C GLU A 47 19.54 -19.28 -18.07
N TRP A 48 19.84 -18.17 -17.40
CA TRP A 48 20.80 -18.13 -16.31
C TRP A 48 20.11 -18.06 -14.93
N MET A 49 20.54 -18.87 -14.02
CA MET A 49 20.16 -18.76 -12.59
C MET A 49 21.06 -17.72 -11.91
N ALA A 50 20.88 -16.44 -12.26
CA ALA A 50 21.71 -15.35 -11.76
C ALA A 50 20.85 -14.12 -11.41
N GLN A 51 21.29 -13.37 -10.41
CA GLN A 51 20.81 -12.04 -10.14
C GLN A 51 21.75 -11.07 -10.85
N ILE A 52 21.25 -10.43 -11.91
CA ILE A 52 22.04 -9.51 -12.72
C ILE A 52 21.72 -8.08 -12.27
N GLN A 53 22.74 -7.37 -11.79
CA GLN A 53 22.67 -5.94 -11.59
C GLN A 53 23.16 -5.27 -12.86
N PHE A 54 22.32 -4.46 -13.46
CA PHE A 54 22.59 -3.80 -14.73
C PHE A 54 22.14 -2.34 -14.65
N GLU A 55 23.04 -1.44 -14.99
CA GLU A 55 22.80 0.00 -14.99
C GLU A 55 22.72 0.51 -16.42
N GLN A 56 21.67 1.24 -16.71
CA GLN A 56 21.53 2.01 -17.94
C GLN A 56 20.84 3.35 -17.65
N PRO A 57 20.99 4.37 -18.51
CA PRO A 57 20.34 5.66 -18.36
C PRO A 57 18.81 5.53 -18.26
N ASP A 58 18.18 6.47 -17.59
CA ASP A 58 16.73 6.51 -17.35
C ASP A 58 15.93 6.52 -18.66
N TYR A 59 16.39 7.23 -19.71
CA TYR A 59 15.73 7.23 -21.02
C TYR A 59 15.70 5.86 -21.69
N MET A 60 16.71 5.01 -21.46
CA MET A 60 16.71 3.63 -21.95
C MET A 60 15.68 2.77 -21.22
N TRP A 61 15.56 2.93 -19.90
CA TRP A 61 14.51 2.26 -19.13
C TRP A 61 13.11 2.71 -19.54
N VAL A 62 12.94 4.01 -19.80
CA VAL A 62 11.67 4.55 -20.33
C VAL A 62 11.35 3.97 -21.71
N SER A 63 12.33 3.91 -22.61
CA SER A 63 12.15 3.31 -23.96
C SER A 63 11.77 1.84 -23.86
N GLN A 64 12.45 1.07 -22.99
CA GLN A 64 12.13 -0.33 -22.73
C GLN A 64 10.70 -0.48 -22.20
N LEU A 65 10.31 0.32 -21.20
CA LEU A 65 8.97 0.28 -20.61
C LEU A 65 7.87 0.56 -21.65
N GLN A 66 8.09 1.53 -22.53
CA GLN A 66 7.09 1.95 -23.52
C GLN A 66 7.02 1.07 -24.77
N ARG A 67 8.11 0.48 -25.20
CA ARG A 67 8.21 -0.20 -26.50
C ARG A 67 8.39 -1.70 -26.43
N ASP A 68 8.98 -2.22 -25.34
CA ASP A 68 9.09 -3.66 -25.17
C ASP A 68 7.72 -4.26 -24.86
N ARG A 69 7.39 -5.37 -25.49
CA ARG A 69 6.11 -6.08 -25.31
C ARG A 69 6.18 -7.17 -24.25
N ASP A 70 7.39 -7.53 -23.84
CA ASP A 70 7.59 -8.52 -22.77
C ASP A 70 7.26 -7.90 -21.40
N VAL A 71 6.30 -8.51 -20.71
CA VAL A 71 5.84 -8.07 -19.40
C VAL A 71 6.97 -8.07 -18.37
N VAL A 72 7.91 -9.02 -18.46
CA VAL A 72 9.05 -9.08 -17.53
C VAL A 72 10.03 -7.95 -17.79
N ALA A 73 10.29 -7.62 -19.08
CA ALA A 73 11.10 -6.47 -19.44
C ALA A 73 10.50 -5.16 -18.93
N GLN A 74 9.17 -5.01 -19.07
CA GLN A 74 8.44 -3.87 -18.51
C GLN A 74 8.56 -3.79 -16.99
N LEU A 75 8.46 -4.94 -16.29
CA LEU A 75 8.61 -5.01 -14.83
C LEU A 75 10.02 -4.59 -14.40
N VAL A 76 11.06 -5.10 -15.06
CA VAL A 76 12.46 -4.71 -14.79
C VAL A 76 12.65 -3.22 -14.98
N ALA A 77 12.10 -2.65 -16.05
CA ALA A 77 12.19 -1.22 -16.33
C ALA A 77 11.49 -0.38 -15.24
N VAL A 78 10.27 -0.78 -14.79
CA VAL A 78 9.57 -0.11 -13.68
C VAL A 78 10.39 -0.16 -12.39
N HIS A 79 10.97 -1.32 -12.06
CA HIS A 79 11.79 -1.46 -10.86
C HIS A 79 13.06 -0.59 -10.93
N ALA A 80 13.73 -0.54 -12.08
CA ALA A 80 14.89 0.32 -12.27
C ALA A 80 14.53 1.81 -12.15
N LEU A 81 13.46 2.25 -12.83
CA LEU A 81 12.96 3.61 -12.74
C LEU A 81 12.55 3.99 -11.30
N SER A 82 11.98 3.07 -10.55
CA SER A 82 11.59 3.31 -9.15
C SER A 82 12.78 3.60 -8.22
N GLN A 83 14.00 3.21 -8.61
CA GLN A 83 15.25 3.53 -7.91
C GLN A 83 15.88 4.86 -8.37
N MET A 84 15.37 5.46 -9.43
CA MET A 84 15.84 6.72 -10.02
C MET A 84 14.74 7.79 -9.98
N PRO A 85 14.35 8.28 -8.77
CA PRO A 85 13.26 9.25 -8.64
C PRO A 85 13.65 10.58 -9.30
N SER A 86 12.83 11.01 -10.25
CA SER A 86 12.95 12.29 -10.97
C SER A 86 11.57 12.79 -11.40
N LEU A 87 11.50 14.01 -11.91
CA LEU A 87 10.26 14.57 -12.48
C LEU A 87 9.78 13.73 -13.67
N ILE A 88 10.72 13.31 -14.53
CA ILE A 88 10.46 12.50 -15.71
C ILE A 88 9.99 11.10 -15.30
N THR A 89 10.71 10.45 -14.39
CA THR A 89 10.32 9.13 -13.85
C THR A 89 8.89 9.17 -13.30
N SER A 90 8.55 10.19 -12.50
CA SER A 90 7.20 10.33 -11.95
C SER A 90 6.15 10.48 -13.06
N SER A 91 6.44 11.27 -14.10
CA SER A 91 5.56 11.45 -15.24
C SER A 91 5.37 10.13 -16.03
N MET A 92 6.46 9.38 -16.27
CA MET A 92 6.42 8.12 -17.02
C MET A 92 5.70 7.01 -16.27
N LEU A 93 5.94 6.88 -14.96
CA LEU A 93 5.22 5.93 -14.12
C LEU A 93 3.72 6.27 -14.03
N THR A 94 3.36 7.56 -13.95
CA THR A 94 1.97 8.03 -13.99
C THR A 94 1.28 7.62 -15.30
N ARG A 95 1.95 7.83 -16.43
CA ARG A 95 1.47 7.37 -17.75
C ARG A 95 1.25 5.86 -17.76
N THR A 96 2.19 5.10 -17.20
CA THR A 96 2.11 3.64 -17.15
C THR A 96 0.88 3.16 -16.36
N VAL A 97 0.53 3.83 -15.26
CA VAL A 97 -0.68 3.51 -14.49
C VAL A 97 -1.96 3.81 -15.30
N LEU A 98 -2.00 4.93 -16.03
CA LEU A 98 -3.17 5.35 -16.82
C LEU A 98 -3.43 4.45 -18.02
N VAL A 99 -2.39 3.97 -18.69
CA VAL A 99 -2.52 3.18 -19.92
C VAL A 99 -3.02 1.77 -19.62
N THR A 100 -4.26 1.49 -19.97
CA THR A 100 -4.92 0.20 -19.72
C THR A 100 -4.36 -0.97 -20.55
N LYS A 101 -3.57 -0.70 -21.58
CA LYS A 101 -2.89 -1.72 -22.38
C LYS A 101 -1.79 -2.46 -21.61
N TYR A 102 -1.22 -1.84 -20.58
CA TYR A 102 -0.27 -2.53 -19.71
C TYR A 102 -0.94 -3.59 -18.87
N PHE A 103 -0.22 -4.69 -18.64
CA PHE A 103 -0.67 -5.70 -17.70
C PHE A 103 -0.86 -5.09 -16.31
N HIS A 104 -1.95 -5.46 -15.62
CA HIS A 104 -2.33 -4.80 -14.35
C HIS A 104 -1.22 -4.83 -13.28
N ARG A 105 -0.36 -5.85 -13.26
CA ARG A 105 0.79 -5.88 -12.33
C ARG A 105 1.82 -4.80 -12.65
N ILE A 106 2.09 -4.53 -13.94
CA ILE A 106 2.99 -3.42 -14.32
C ILE A 106 2.42 -2.09 -13.86
N ARG A 107 1.12 -1.88 -14.05
CA ARG A 107 0.42 -0.68 -13.55
C ARG A 107 0.49 -0.57 -12.02
N ALA A 108 0.33 -1.68 -11.32
CA ALA A 108 0.44 -1.73 -9.85
C ALA A 108 1.87 -1.41 -9.38
N GLU A 109 2.90 -2.00 -10.00
CA GLU A 109 4.29 -1.72 -9.65
C GLU A 109 4.69 -0.28 -9.98
N ALA A 110 4.18 0.27 -11.09
CA ALA A 110 4.37 1.68 -11.41
C ALA A 110 3.75 2.61 -10.32
N ALA A 111 2.58 2.25 -9.79
CA ALA A 111 1.99 2.97 -8.65
C ALA A 111 2.88 2.90 -7.40
N TYR A 112 3.47 1.75 -7.10
CA TYR A 112 4.44 1.65 -5.99
C TYR A 112 5.72 2.43 -6.25
N GLY A 113 6.21 2.47 -7.50
CA GLY A 113 7.35 3.29 -7.90
C GLY A 113 7.10 4.79 -7.72
N LEU A 114 5.86 5.25 -7.94
CA LEU A 114 5.48 6.65 -7.70
C LEU A 114 5.63 7.06 -6.23
N ALA A 115 5.43 6.14 -5.28
CA ALA A 115 5.65 6.44 -3.87
C ALA A 115 7.11 6.84 -3.59
N ASN A 116 8.09 6.31 -4.33
CA ASN A 116 9.50 6.68 -4.22
C ASN A 116 9.80 8.07 -4.82
N CYS A 117 8.93 8.57 -5.72
CA CYS A 117 9.01 9.92 -6.26
C CYS A 117 8.35 10.98 -5.36
N ALA A 118 7.76 10.58 -4.22
CA ALA A 118 7.14 11.48 -3.27
C ALA A 118 8.19 12.09 -2.31
N LEU A 119 9.21 12.72 -2.87
CA LEU A 119 10.33 13.32 -2.14
C LEU A 119 10.14 14.84 -1.99
N PRO A 120 10.59 15.43 -0.85
CA PRO A 120 10.46 16.86 -0.62
C PRO A 120 11.11 17.74 -1.71
N HIS A 121 12.25 17.34 -2.25
CA HIS A 121 12.94 18.08 -3.31
C HIS A 121 12.26 17.98 -4.69
N LEU A 122 11.28 17.11 -4.83
CA LEU A 122 10.39 16.99 -5.99
C LEU A 122 8.98 17.52 -5.68
N ASP A 123 8.82 18.37 -4.67
CA ASP A 123 7.52 18.90 -4.21
C ASP A 123 6.45 17.81 -3.99
N LEU A 124 6.85 16.64 -3.48
CA LEU A 124 5.99 15.48 -3.28
C LEU A 124 5.23 15.07 -4.56
N LEU A 125 5.83 15.26 -5.73
CA LEU A 125 5.19 15.05 -7.03
C LEU A 125 4.62 13.62 -7.17
N GLY A 126 5.33 12.61 -6.65
CA GLY A 126 4.82 11.23 -6.66
C GLY A 126 3.51 11.08 -5.88
N LEU A 127 3.38 11.73 -4.72
CA LEU A 127 2.12 11.73 -3.95
C LEU A 127 1.01 12.49 -4.69
N PHE A 128 1.34 13.64 -5.27
CA PHE A 128 0.40 14.40 -6.10
C PHE A 128 -0.15 13.53 -7.23
N HIS A 129 0.73 12.84 -7.98
CA HIS A 129 0.33 11.94 -9.06
C HIS A 129 -0.53 10.78 -8.56
N LEU A 130 -0.16 10.12 -7.46
CA LEU A 130 -0.94 9.03 -6.88
C LEU A 130 -2.36 9.46 -6.49
N LEU A 131 -2.50 10.61 -5.83
CA LEU A 131 -3.81 11.14 -5.44
C LEU A 131 -4.64 11.56 -6.66
N LEU A 132 -4.01 12.21 -7.65
CA LEU A 132 -4.69 12.62 -8.87
C LEU A 132 -5.11 11.41 -9.72
N LEU A 133 -4.26 10.37 -9.83
CA LEU A 133 -4.59 9.09 -10.47
C LEU A 133 -5.83 8.47 -9.83
N PHE A 134 -5.81 8.33 -8.50
CA PHE A 134 -6.93 7.71 -7.81
C PHE A 134 -8.23 8.51 -8.02
N ARG A 135 -8.17 9.82 -7.95
CA ARG A 135 -9.35 10.69 -8.16
C ARG A 135 -9.89 10.58 -9.58
N THR A 136 -9.01 10.68 -10.56
CA THR A 136 -9.42 10.64 -11.99
C THR A 136 -10.05 9.28 -12.36
N MET A 137 -9.50 8.19 -11.84
CA MET A 137 -9.96 6.86 -12.21
C MET A 137 -11.16 6.38 -11.38
N TYR A 138 -11.15 6.65 -10.07
CA TYR A 138 -12.01 5.96 -9.10
C TYR A 138 -12.90 6.88 -8.27
N CYS A 139 -12.91 8.18 -8.51
CA CYS A 139 -13.82 9.10 -7.84
C CYS A 139 -14.85 9.68 -8.81
N LEU A 140 -15.99 10.06 -8.27
CA LEU A 140 -17.00 10.80 -9.01
C LEU A 140 -16.46 12.19 -9.36
N ASP A 141 -16.83 12.69 -10.53
CA ASP A 141 -16.47 14.03 -10.96
C ASP A 141 -17.09 15.06 -10.02
N VAL A 142 -16.26 15.91 -9.44
CA VAL A 142 -16.72 17.04 -8.62
C VAL A 142 -17.06 18.20 -9.54
N PRO A 143 -18.15 18.95 -9.31
CA PRO A 143 -18.48 20.14 -10.11
C PRO A 143 -17.30 21.10 -10.19
N HIS A 144 -17.17 21.82 -11.33
CA HIS A 144 -16.03 22.67 -11.72
C HIS A 144 -15.61 23.79 -10.73
N GLU A 145 -16.32 23.98 -9.63
CA GLU A 145 -16.03 25.01 -8.63
C GLU A 145 -14.93 24.62 -7.62
N VAL A 146 -14.55 23.34 -7.57
CA VAL A 146 -13.51 22.85 -6.66
C VAL A 146 -12.25 22.55 -7.46
N ASP A 147 -11.11 23.12 -7.04
CA ASP A 147 -9.80 22.81 -7.63
C ASP A 147 -9.48 21.32 -7.47
N SER A 148 -9.79 20.55 -8.51
CA SER A 148 -9.58 19.10 -8.56
C SER A 148 -8.08 18.70 -8.52
N THR A 149 -7.19 19.67 -8.69
CA THR A 149 -5.74 19.47 -8.68
C THR A 149 -5.14 19.66 -7.28
N SER A 150 -5.89 20.25 -6.35
CA SER A 150 -5.43 20.33 -4.96
C SER A 150 -5.26 18.95 -4.35
N MET A 151 -4.16 18.70 -3.64
CA MET A 151 -3.96 17.44 -2.93
C MET A 151 -5.05 17.19 -1.87
N ASP A 152 -5.63 18.24 -1.29
CA ASP A 152 -6.68 18.19 -0.28
C ASP A 152 -8.11 18.05 -0.84
N ALA A 153 -8.28 18.01 -2.17
CA ALA A 153 -9.60 17.91 -2.77
C ALA A 153 -10.32 16.63 -2.31
N LEU A 154 -11.59 16.78 -1.96
CA LEU A 154 -12.46 15.68 -1.56
C LEU A 154 -12.63 14.69 -2.71
N CYS A 155 -12.59 13.41 -2.35
CA CYS A 155 -12.81 12.32 -3.28
C CYS A 155 -14.00 11.50 -2.80
N ILE A 156 -15.07 11.47 -3.58
CA ILE A 156 -16.20 10.56 -3.37
C ILE A 156 -15.94 9.32 -4.24
N PRO A 157 -15.60 8.18 -3.62
CA PRO A 157 -15.23 6.99 -4.39
C PRO A 157 -16.42 6.43 -5.18
N LYS A 158 -16.16 6.02 -6.42
CA LYS A 158 -17.12 5.22 -7.20
C LYS A 158 -17.25 3.83 -6.56
N PRO A 159 -18.41 3.16 -6.68
CA PRO A 159 -18.53 1.74 -6.34
C PRO A 159 -17.44 0.88 -7.01
N ASN A 160 -17.10 -0.26 -6.41
CA ASN A 160 -16.17 -1.19 -7.04
C ASN A 160 -16.78 -1.82 -8.29
N ASN A 161 -16.00 -1.95 -9.35
CA ASN A 161 -16.41 -2.66 -10.55
C ASN A 161 -15.79 -4.07 -10.55
N PHE A 162 -16.58 -5.08 -10.18
CA PHE A 162 -16.12 -6.47 -10.14
C PHE A 162 -16.17 -7.18 -11.50
N SER A 163 -16.65 -6.53 -12.55
CA SER A 163 -16.56 -7.07 -13.91
C SER A 163 -15.16 -6.91 -14.52
N ASP A 164 -14.38 -5.94 -14.05
CA ASP A 164 -12.98 -5.74 -14.43
C ASP A 164 -12.05 -5.94 -13.21
N MET A 165 -11.64 -7.17 -13.00
CA MET A 165 -10.74 -7.52 -11.91
C MET A 165 -9.34 -6.94 -12.08
N THR A 166 -8.92 -6.66 -13.31
CA THR A 166 -7.59 -6.06 -13.57
C THR A 166 -7.54 -4.64 -13.03
N ASP A 167 -8.57 -3.86 -13.29
CA ASP A 167 -8.70 -2.49 -12.78
C ASP A 167 -8.91 -2.45 -11.26
N TYR A 168 -9.68 -3.40 -10.72
CA TYR A 168 -9.83 -3.58 -9.27
C TYR A 168 -8.49 -3.79 -8.55
N PHE A 169 -7.57 -4.60 -9.11
CA PHE A 169 -6.24 -4.78 -8.53
C PHE A 169 -5.39 -3.50 -8.59
N VAL A 170 -5.49 -2.72 -9.66
CA VAL A 170 -4.80 -1.42 -9.77
C VAL A 170 -5.36 -0.43 -8.74
N ARG A 171 -6.67 -0.38 -8.55
CA ARG A 171 -7.31 0.44 -7.51
C ARG A 171 -6.76 0.13 -6.11
N ARG A 172 -6.65 -1.15 -5.77
CA ARG A 172 -6.06 -1.59 -4.49
C ARG A 172 -4.58 -1.23 -4.37
N ALA A 173 -3.81 -1.41 -5.44
CA ALA A 173 -2.39 -1.08 -5.46
C ALA A 173 -2.16 0.42 -5.22
N LEU A 174 -2.96 1.30 -5.82
CA LEU A 174 -2.88 2.75 -5.59
C LEU A 174 -3.10 3.12 -4.12
N ILE A 175 -4.06 2.48 -3.43
CA ILE A 175 -4.30 2.70 -2.00
C ILE A 175 -3.05 2.37 -1.19
N HIS A 176 -2.44 1.21 -1.44
CA HIS A 176 -1.23 0.80 -0.74
C HIS A 176 -0.02 1.66 -1.12
N ALA A 177 0.09 2.10 -2.38
CA ALA A 177 1.14 3.01 -2.84
C ALA A 177 1.05 4.37 -2.13
N ILE A 178 -0.14 4.95 -2.03
CA ILE A 178 -0.39 6.18 -1.27
C ILE A 178 -0.01 5.99 0.21
N ALA A 179 -0.40 4.86 0.81
CA ALA A 179 -0.09 4.54 2.20
C ALA A 179 1.41 4.32 2.47
N ARG A 180 2.24 4.07 1.46
CA ARG A 180 3.70 3.94 1.60
C ARG A 180 4.45 5.27 1.69
N VAL A 181 3.83 6.36 1.26
CA VAL A 181 4.49 7.67 1.28
C VAL A 181 4.80 8.09 2.71
N ARG A 182 6.04 8.54 2.92
CA ARG A 182 6.56 8.99 4.22
C ARG A 182 7.23 10.36 4.08
N ASP A 183 7.22 11.11 5.17
CA ASP A 183 8.02 12.31 5.31
C ASP A 183 9.48 11.98 5.62
N HIS A 184 10.31 13.00 5.78
CA HIS A 184 11.74 12.88 6.12
C HIS A 184 11.99 12.21 7.50
N ARG A 185 10.95 12.07 8.33
CA ARG A 185 11.00 11.42 9.66
C ARG A 185 10.47 9.99 9.64
N GLY A 186 10.13 9.48 8.45
CA GLY A 186 9.52 8.16 8.30
C GLY A 186 8.05 8.07 8.70
N ARG A 187 7.37 9.21 8.97
CA ARG A 187 5.96 9.27 9.32
C ARG A 187 5.09 9.43 8.07
N ALA A 188 3.89 8.89 8.12
CA ALA A 188 2.91 9.14 7.08
C ALA A 188 2.37 10.58 7.17
N LEU A 189 2.21 11.23 6.03
CA LEU A 189 1.66 12.59 5.95
C LEU A 189 0.18 12.61 6.37
N PRO A 190 -0.29 13.66 7.08
CA PRO A 190 -1.71 13.78 7.48
C PRO A 190 -2.69 13.66 6.30
N ILE A 191 -2.31 14.19 5.14
CA ILE A 191 -3.12 14.10 3.90
C ILE A 191 -3.35 12.65 3.46
N VAL A 192 -2.35 11.76 3.61
CA VAL A 192 -2.47 10.33 3.31
C VAL A 192 -3.47 9.67 4.26
N GLN A 193 -3.35 9.91 5.57
CA GLN A 193 -4.27 9.36 6.56
C GLN A 193 -5.69 9.88 6.35
N ARG A 194 -5.86 11.17 6.08
CA ARG A 194 -7.16 11.79 5.77
C ARG A 194 -7.81 11.13 4.55
N PHE A 195 -7.05 10.93 3.48
CA PHE A 195 -7.52 10.27 2.28
C PHE A 195 -8.03 8.84 2.56
N LEU A 196 -7.27 8.03 3.31
CA LEU A 196 -7.66 6.65 3.65
C LEU A 196 -8.90 6.59 4.55
N VAL A 197 -9.01 7.49 5.54
CA VAL A 197 -10.19 7.60 6.41
C VAL A 197 -11.43 7.99 5.58
N TYR A 198 -11.28 8.90 4.62
CA TYR A 198 -12.37 9.26 3.72
C TYR A 198 -12.80 8.09 2.83
N LEU A 199 -11.87 7.30 2.32
CA LEU A 199 -12.21 6.11 1.56
C LEU A 199 -13.04 5.11 2.38
N LEU A 200 -12.70 4.88 3.66
CA LEU A 200 -13.49 4.02 4.54
C LEU A 200 -14.88 4.59 4.82
N ARG A 201 -14.96 5.88 5.07
CA ARG A 201 -16.20 6.56 5.47
C ARG A 201 -17.21 6.67 4.33
N TYR A 202 -16.74 6.97 3.12
CA TYR A 202 -17.57 7.25 1.96
C TYR A 202 -17.63 6.11 0.94
N ASN A 203 -17.07 4.94 1.29
CA ASN A 203 -17.22 3.76 0.46
C ASN A 203 -18.69 3.33 0.44
N ASP A 204 -19.25 3.23 -0.76
CA ASP A 204 -20.62 2.77 -0.99
C ASP A 204 -20.61 1.58 -1.96
N ASN A 205 -21.01 0.43 -1.47
CA ASN A 205 -21.15 -0.80 -2.25
C ASN A 205 -22.61 -1.24 -2.41
N SER A 206 -23.56 -0.37 -2.06
CA SER A 206 -25.00 -0.72 -2.02
C SER A 206 -25.59 -1.14 -3.37
N THR A 207 -24.99 -0.68 -4.47
CA THR A 207 -25.42 -1.00 -5.84
C THR A 207 -24.82 -2.29 -6.40
N ASN A 208 -23.87 -2.89 -5.72
CA ASN A 208 -23.18 -4.10 -6.17
C ASN A 208 -23.87 -5.37 -5.69
N GLN A 209 -23.80 -6.41 -6.54
CA GLN A 209 -24.27 -7.75 -6.18
C GLN A 209 -23.29 -8.51 -5.25
N PHE A 210 -22.04 -8.13 -5.26
CA PHE A 210 -20.97 -8.74 -4.48
C PHE A 210 -20.54 -7.83 -3.35
N VAL A 211 -20.16 -8.43 -2.23
CA VAL A 211 -19.57 -7.71 -1.09
C VAL A 211 -18.15 -7.25 -1.43
N ASP A 212 -17.73 -6.11 -0.86
CA ASP A 212 -16.41 -5.54 -1.08
C ASP A 212 -15.48 -5.61 0.15
N ASP A 213 -15.71 -6.60 1.00
CA ASP A 213 -14.99 -6.80 2.27
C ASP A 213 -13.47 -6.84 2.09
N TYR A 214 -12.97 -7.47 1.02
CA TYR A 214 -11.54 -7.49 0.68
C TYR A 214 -10.98 -6.10 0.31
N TYR A 215 -11.82 -5.25 -0.27
CA TYR A 215 -11.43 -3.88 -0.55
C TYR A 215 -11.35 -3.05 0.73
N LEU A 216 -12.35 -3.16 1.60
CA LEU A 216 -12.36 -2.51 2.91
C LEU A 216 -11.19 -2.98 3.78
N ALA A 217 -10.95 -4.30 3.85
CA ALA A 217 -9.79 -4.85 4.55
C ALA A 217 -8.47 -4.30 4.00
N SER A 218 -8.36 -4.14 2.67
CA SER A 218 -7.19 -3.52 2.03
C SER A 218 -6.97 -2.06 2.48
N ILE A 219 -8.04 -1.27 2.61
CA ILE A 219 -7.94 0.11 3.11
C ILE A 219 -7.55 0.13 4.59
N ILE A 220 -8.13 -0.75 5.41
CA ILE A 220 -7.79 -0.86 6.84
C ILE A 220 -6.30 -1.22 7.00
N ASN A 221 -5.80 -2.20 6.25
CA ASN A 221 -4.38 -2.59 6.27
C ASN A 221 -3.46 -1.46 5.78
N ALA A 222 -3.85 -0.74 4.74
CA ALA A 222 -3.13 0.45 4.28
C ALA A 222 -3.09 1.53 5.37
N LEU A 223 -4.20 1.78 6.05
CA LEU A 223 -4.30 2.73 7.17
C LEU A 223 -3.44 2.28 8.36
N ALA A 224 -3.45 0.98 8.72
CA ALA A 224 -2.61 0.41 9.75
C ALA A 224 -1.11 0.66 9.47
N SER A 225 -0.68 0.47 8.22
CA SER A 225 0.71 0.72 7.83
C SER A 225 1.14 2.18 8.00
N THR A 226 0.21 3.14 7.97
CA THR A 226 0.52 4.57 8.16
C THR A 226 0.77 4.94 9.62
N LEU A 227 0.40 4.09 10.56
CA LEU A 227 0.57 4.35 12.00
C LEU A 227 1.97 4.01 12.49
N ILE A 228 2.66 3.11 11.78
CA ILE A 228 4.00 2.65 12.14
C ILE A 228 5.03 3.51 11.40
N PRO A 229 5.85 4.29 12.10
CA PRO A 229 6.97 4.98 11.46
C PRO A 229 7.95 3.99 10.85
N VAL A 230 8.52 4.34 9.71
CA VAL A 230 9.60 3.58 9.09
C VAL A 230 10.92 4.19 9.57
N ASP A 231 11.80 3.37 10.15
CA ASP A 231 13.13 3.84 10.55
C ASP A 231 13.91 4.30 9.31
N THR A 232 14.13 5.61 9.24
CA THR A 232 15.03 6.19 8.28
C THR A 232 16.44 6.21 8.89
N VAL A 233 17.42 5.75 8.13
CA VAL A 233 18.83 5.66 8.58
C VAL A 233 19.29 7.00 9.15
N GLY A 234 19.57 7.04 10.45
CA GLY A 234 20.12 8.21 11.14
C GLY A 234 19.13 9.05 11.96
N TYR A 235 17.84 8.75 11.92
CA TYR A 235 16.86 9.38 12.82
C TYR A 235 16.43 8.39 13.89
N SER A 236 16.92 8.61 15.09
CA SER A 236 16.40 7.97 16.28
C SER A 236 14.92 8.41 16.44
N THR A 237 14.01 7.47 16.52
CA THR A 237 12.60 7.74 16.83
C THR A 237 12.53 8.28 18.25
N HIS A 238 12.70 9.59 18.41
CA HIS A 238 12.43 10.25 19.67
C HIS A 238 10.93 10.17 19.95
N ALA A 239 10.58 9.40 20.97
CA ALA A 239 9.21 9.23 21.48
C ALA A 239 8.59 10.54 22.02
N ASP A 240 9.30 11.67 21.96
CA ASP A 240 8.93 12.93 22.59
C ASP A 240 8.31 13.98 21.64
N GLU A 241 8.14 13.68 20.36
CA GLU A 241 7.48 14.64 19.48
C GLU A 241 5.97 14.55 19.60
N SER A 242 5.37 15.57 20.17
CA SER A 242 3.92 15.72 20.29
C SER A 242 3.23 15.69 18.92
N TYR A 243 2.21 14.86 18.79
CA TYR A 243 1.34 14.86 17.62
C TYR A 243 0.53 16.15 17.54
N THR A 244 0.31 16.64 16.34
CA THR A 244 -0.54 17.81 16.12
C THR A 244 -2.01 17.50 16.46
N PRO A 245 -2.82 18.52 16.81
CA PRO A 245 -4.25 18.31 17.03
C PRO A 245 -4.96 17.66 15.86
N GLU A 246 -4.53 17.97 14.63
CA GLU A 246 -5.06 17.38 13.40
C GLU A 246 -4.75 15.88 13.31
N GLU A 247 -3.51 15.47 13.56
CA GLU A 247 -3.11 14.06 13.57
C GLU A 247 -3.88 13.26 14.63
N MET A 248 -4.13 13.87 15.81
CA MET A 248 -4.94 13.24 16.84
C MET A 248 -6.41 13.06 16.41
N GLN A 249 -6.99 14.04 15.74
CA GLN A 249 -8.35 13.94 15.21
C GLN A 249 -8.46 12.87 14.13
N LEU A 250 -7.52 12.85 13.18
CA LEU A 250 -7.47 11.84 12.12
C LEU A 250 -7.34 10.43 12.70
N ARG A 251 -6.50 10.25 13.70
CA ARG A 251 -6.35 8.99 14.40
C ARG A 251 -7.64 8.56 15.09
N SER A 252 -8.27 9.47 15.80
CA SER A 252 -9.56 9.19 16.46
C SER A 252 -10.63 8.79 15.43
N ALA A 253 -10.70 9.49 14.31
CA ALA A 253 -11.60 9.15 13.22
C ALA A 253 -11.27 7.78 12.61
N ALA A 254 -9.99 7.46 12.41
CA ALA A 254 -9.55 6.16 11.91
C ALA A 254 -9.98 5.02 12.84
N ILE A 255 -9.74 5.17 14.15
CA ILE A 255 -10.14 4.19 15.16
C ILE A 255 -11.66 3.97 15.13
N GLN A 256 -12.44 5.04 15.12
CA GLN A 256 -13.91 4.96 15.09
C GLN A 256 -14.42 4.22 13.86
N GLU A 257 -13.87 4.49 12.67
CA GLU A 257 -14.31 3.82 11.45
C GLU A 257 -13.93 2.33 11.43
N VAL A 258 -12.73 1.98 11.88
CA VAL A 258 -12.30 0.58 11.96
C VAL A 258 -13.13 -0.18 13.00
N GLU A 259 -13.35 0.39 14.19
CA GLU A 259 -14.20 -0.22 15.24
C GLU A 259 -15.65 -0.39 14.76
N ARG A 260 -16.18 0.58 13.99
CA ARG A 260 -17.51 0.48 13.38
C ARG A 260 -17.59 -0.70 12.41
N LEU A 261 -16.62 -0.86 11.53
CA LEU A 261 -16.56 -1.96 10.57
C LEU A 261 -16.38 -3.31 11.28
N GLN A 262 -15.54 -3.39 12.31
CA GLN A 262 -15.34 -4.59 13.11
C GLN A 262 -16.62 -4.98 13.86
N ALA A 263 -17.35 -4.01 14.42
CA ALA A 263 -18.63 -4.26 15.07
C ALA A 263 -19.69 -4.77 14.07
N LEU A 264 -19.68 -4.24 12.84
CA LEU A 264 -20.54 -4.72 11.77
C LEU A 264 -20.19 -6.17 11.37
N ASP A 265 -18.90 -6.49 11.24
CA ASP A 265 -18.41 -7.82 10.90
C ASP A 265 -18.77 -8.89 11.97
N ARG A 266 -18.91 -8.48 13.24
CA ARG A 266 -19.43 -9.36 14.31
C ARG A 266 -20.91 -9.69 14.12
N LEU A 267 -21.70 -8.78 13.54
CA LEU A 267 -23.14 -8.97 13.32
C LEU A 267 -23.42 -9.72 12.01
N VAL A 268 -22.70 -9.36 10.97
CA VAL A 268 -22.77 -9.95 9.63
C VAL A 268 -21.35 -10.28 9.19
N PRO A 269 -20.87 -11.50 9.47
CA PRO A 269 -19.50 -11.89 9.19
C PRO A 269 -19.14 -11.79 7.72
N SER A 270 -18.04 -11.10 7.41
CA SER A 270 -17.43 -11.08 6.08
C SER A 270 -16.86 -12.46 5.72
N PHE A 271 -16.73 -12.71 4.41
CA PHE A 271 -16.12 -13.95 3.95
C PHE A 271 -14.70 -14.10 4.50
N HIS A 272 -14.39 -15.21 5.15
CA HIS A 272 -13.16 -15.47 5.88
C HIS A 272 -12.83 -14.45 6.99
N ASN A 273 -13.81 -13.70 7.49
CA ASN A 273 -13.61 -12.69 8.54
C ASN A 273 -12.50 -11.69 8.22
N VAL A 274 -12.35 -11.31 6.93
CA VAL A 274 -11.23 -10.47 6.46
C VAL A 274 -11.24 -9.07 7.10
N ILE A 275 -12.43 -8.54 7.43
CA ILE A 275 -12.56 -7.24 8.13
C ILE A 275 -12.03 -7.38 9.57
N THR A 276 -12.44 -8.44 10.28
CA THR A 276 -11.94 -8.70 11.65
C THR A 276 -10.42 -8.90 11.66
N LEU A 277 -9.86 -9.65 10.69
CA LEU A 277 -8.41 -9.82 10.56
C LEU A 277 -7.70 -8.48 10.37
N ALA A 278 -8.14 -7.67 9.42
CA ALA A 278 -7.56 -6.34 9.19
C ALA A 278 -7.71 -5.41 10.40
N ALA A 279 -8.83 -5.50 11.13
CA ALA A 279 -9.03 -4.72 12.35
C ALA A 279 -8.08 -5.15 13.48
N LEU A 280 -7.77 -6.44 13.62
CA LEU A 280 -6.76 -6.94 14.57
C LEU A 280 -5.36 -6.43 14.22
N ASP A 281 -4.99 -6.45 12.93
CA ASP A 281 -3.72 -5.90 12.46
C ASP A 281 -3.63 -4.39 12.72
N PHE A 282 -4.72 -3.66 12.51
CA PHE A 282 -4.81 -2.23 12.83
C PHE A 282 -4.63 -1.97 14.34
N GLN A 283 -5.26 -2.76 15.19
CA GLN A 283 -5.12 -2.65 16.66
C GLN A 283 -3.67 -2.96 17.10
N GLN A 284 -3.03 -3.96 16.49
CA GLN A 284 -1.60 -4.22 16.71
C GLN A 284 -0.73 -3.02 16.34
N ALA A 285 -0.98 -2.42 15.18
CA ALA A 285 -0.24 -1.23 14.73
C ALA A 285 -0.38 -0.05 15.71
N LEU A 286 -1.56 0.17 16.28
CA LEU A 286 -1.78 1.20 17.31
C LEU A 286 -0.95 0.93 18.57
N VAL A 287 -0.87 -0.32 19.02
CA VAL A 287 -0.08 -0.70 20.20
C VAL A 287 1.41 -0.55 19.91
N PHE A 288 1.88 -1.00 18.77
CA PHE A 288 3.29 -0.84 18.35
C PHE A 288 3.74 0.61 18.26
N ALA A 289 2.88 1.46 17.74
CA ALA A 289 3.14 2.88 17.63
C ALA A 289 2.97 3.63 18.98
N ASN A 290 2.72 2.91 20.09
CA ASN A 290 2.42 3.50 21.43
C ASN A 290 1.26 4.51 21.41
N LEU A 291 0.30 4.33 20.51
CA LEU A 291 -0.86 5.20 20.34
C LEU A 291 -2.06 4.74 21.16
N ARG A 292 -2.06 3.49 21.59
CA ARG A 292 -3.08 2.87 22.45
C ARG A 292 -2.41 1.89 23.40
N PRO A 293 -2.85 1.84 24.68
CA PRO A 293 -2.38 0.81 25.59
C PRO A 293 -2.87 -0.56 25.12
N LEU A 294 -2.09 -1.60 25.40
CA LEU A 294 -2.47 -2.96 25.10
C LEU A 294 -3.61 -3.44 26.00
N GLU A 295 -4.74 -3.74 25.41
CA GLU A 295 -5.90 -4.35 26.08
C GLU A 295 -5.94 -5.85 25.76
N LEU A 296 -5.36 -6.67 26.65
CA LEU A 296 -5.26 -8.12 26.47
C LEU A 296 -6.58 -8.81 26.12
N MET A 297 -7.67 -8.38 26.75
CA MET A 297 -8.97 -9.02 26.59
C MET A 297 -9.51 -8.90 25.17
N GLN A 298 -9.15 -7.84 24.45
CA GLN A 298 -9.55 -7.68 23.06
C GLN A 298 -9.02 -8.82 22.18
N PHE A 299 -7.77 -9.25 22.40
CA PHE A 299 -7.17 -10.35 21.64
C PHE A 299 -7.58 -11.73 22.19
N VAL A 300 -7.63 -11.91 23.52
CA VAL A 300 -8.00 -13.18 24.16
C VAL A 300 -9.41 -13.63 23.75
N GLU A 301 -10.35 -12.72 23.54
CA GLU A 301 -11.69 -13.04 23.08
C GLU A 301 -11.68 -13.78 21.73
N TYR A 302 -10.80 -13.39 20.82
CA TYR A 302 -10.69 -13.99 19.49
C TYR A 302 -9.91 -15.32 19.46
N THR A 303 -9.17 -15.68 20.51
CA THR A 303 -8.49 -16.98 20.58
C THR A 303 -9.40 -18.15 20.88
N ARG A 304 -10.65 -17.89 21.34
CA ARG A 304 -11.60 -18.92 21.77
C ARG A 304 -11.99 -19.86 20.63
N GLU A 305 -12.30 -21.09 21.00
CA GLU A 305 -12.95 -22.05 20.13
C GLU A 305 -14.26 -21.48 19.57
N GLY A 306 -14.59 -21.84 18.31
CA GLY A 306 -15.74 -21.28 17.60
C GLY A 306 -15.42 -20.05 16.74
N ASN A 307 -14.33 -19.33 16.96
CA ASN A 307 -13.85 -18.33 16.01
C ASN A 307 -13.16 -19.01 14.82
N PHE A 308 -13.18 -18.34 13.67
CA PHE A 308 -12.49 -18.81 12.46
C PHE A 308 -10.99 -18.97 12.70
N THR A 309 -10.41 -20.11 12.29
CA THR A 309 -9.00 -20.47 12.58
C THR A 309 -8.00 -19.34 12.28
N PRO A 310 -8.00 -18.66 11.12
CA PRO A 310 -7.11 -17.53 10.87
C PRO A 310 -7.27 -16.38 11.86
N VAL A 311 -8.48 -16.07 12.31
CA VAL A 311 -8.73 -15.02 13.33
C VAL A 311 -8.12 -15.43 14.67
N ARG A 312 -8.31 -16.70 15.07
CA ARG A 312 -7.67 -17.26 16.28
C ARG A 312 -6.15 -17.12 16.21
N MET A 313 -5.56 -17.46 15.07
CA MET A 313 -4.11 -17.38 14.87
C MET A 313 -3.59 -15.95 14.88
N ALA A 314 -4.28 -15.01 14.26
CA ALA A 314 -3.92 -13.60 14.32
C ALA A 314 -3.93 -13.08 15.77
N ALA A 315 -4.93 -13.47 16.55
CA ALA A 315 -5.02 -13.11 17.97
C ALA A 315 -3.92 -13.75 18.83
N PHE A 316 -3.60 -15.03 18.61
CA PHE A 316 -2.48 -15.70 19.30
C PHE A 316 -1.15 -15.05 18.94
N ASN A 317 -0.92 -14.75 17.66
CA ASN A 317 0.31 -14.08 17.20
C ASN A 317 0.46 -12.69 17.85
N ALA A 318 -0.63 -11.90 17.95
CA ALA A 318 -0.61 -10.63 18.64
C ALA A 318 -0.23 -10.76 20.14
N LEU A 319 -0.83 -11.71 20.84
CA LEU A 319 -0.54 -11.97 22.25
C LEU A 319 0.91 -12.43 22.46
N LEU A 320 1.42 -13.30 21.60
CA LEU A 320 2.81 -13.77 21.65
C LEU A 320 3.80 -12.64 21.36
N LEU A 321 3.47 -11.79 20.40
CA LEU A 321 4.30 -10.66 20.00
C LEU A 321 4.46 -9.62 21.10
N PHE A 322 3.37 -9.28 21.83
CA PHE A 322 3.39 -8.26 22.86
C PHE A 322 3.87 -8.75 24.23
N HIS A 323 3.54 -9.96 24.59
CA HIS A 323 3.85 -10.50 25.93
C HIS A 323 4.80 -11.69 25.89
N GLY A 324 4.92 -12.36 24.74
CA GLY A 324 5.73 -13.57 24.63
C GLY A 324 5.35 -14.60 25.71
N LEU A 325 6.35 -15.05 26.44
CA LEU A 325 6.21 -16.00 27.57
C LEU A 325 6.30 -15.33 28.94
N GLN A 326 6.39 -14.00 29.02
CA GLN A 326 6.58 -13.28 30.28
C GLN A 326 5.34 -13.31 31.17
N HIS A 327 4.15 -13.39 30.58
CA HIS A 327 2.89 -13.38 31.31
C HIS A 327 2.45 -14.81 31.71
N LYS A 328 2.68 -15.20 32.96
CA LYS A 328 2.44 -16.58 33.46
C LYS A 328 1.06 -17.16 33.13
N VAL A 329 -0.01 -16.35 33.18
CA VAL A 329 -1.38 -16.81 32.90
C VAL A 329 -1.54 -17.11 31.41
N LEU A 330 -1.06 -16.23 30.54
CA LEU A 330 -1.10 -16.45 29.09
C LEU A 330 -0.24 -17.68 28.68
N THR A 331 0.93 -17.81 29.27
CA THR A 331 1.80 -18.97 29.00
C THR A 331 1.09 -20.30 29.35
N ARG A 332 0.42 -20.35 30.52
CA ARG A 332 -0.39 -21.52 30.91
C ARG A 332 -1.53 -21.77 29.94
N TYR A 333 -2.19 -20.69 29.49
CA TYR A 333 -3.26 -20.77 28.51
C TYR A 333 -2.75 -21.33 27.17
N TYR A 334 -1.61 -20.86 26.66
CA TYR A 334 -1.03 -21.38 25.43
C TYR A 334 -0.75 -22.88 25.52
N PHE A 335 -0.13 -23.36 26.61
CA PHE A 335 0.09 -24.79 26.83
C PHE A 335 -1.20 -25.59 26.98
N ALA A 336 -2.23 -25.03 27.60
CA ALA A 336 -3.54 -25.68 27.66
C ALA A 336 -4.14 -25.85 26.27
N VAL A 337 -4.11 -24.81 25.43
CA VAL A 337 -4.59 -24.85 24.02
C VAL A 337 -3.78 -25.87 23.23
N LEU A 338 -2.44 -25.89 23.34
CA LEU A 338 -1.60 -26.87 22.67
C LEU A 338 -1.95 -28.32 23.03
N ALA A 339 -2.34 -28.55 24.28
CA ALA A 339 -2.64 -29.89 24.76
C ALA A 339 -4.06 -30.37 24.42
N SER A 340 -5.05 -29.46 24.34
CA SER A 340 -6.46 -29.81 24.32
C SER A 340 -7.25 -29.30 23.13
N ASP A 341 -6.74 -28.35 22.33
CA ASP A 341 -7.48 -27.78 21.20
C ASP A 341 -7.78 -28.86 20.16
N GLU A 342 -9.00 -28.89 19.66
CA GLU A 342 -9.40 -29.88 18.64
C GLU A 342 -8.79 -29.59 17.27
N ASP A 343 -8.55 -28.30 16.94
CA ASP A 343 -7.98 -27.89 15.66
C ASP A 343 -6.46 -28.14 15.63
N ARG A 344 -6.05 -29.10 14.80
CA ARG A 344 -4.63 -29.42 14.60
C ARG A 344 -3.83 -28.25 14.04
N VAL A 345 -4.46 -27.41 13.19
CA VAL A 345 -3.78 -26.23 12.58
C VAL A 345 -3.45 -25.24 13.68
N VAL A 346 -4.41 -24.94 14.57
CA VAL A 346 -4.17 -24.04 15.72
C VAL A 346 -3.03 -24.56 16.59
N ARG A 347 -3.02 -25.85 16.94
CA ARG A 347 -1.92 -26.42 17.74
C ARG A 347 -0.56 -26.30 17.06
N THR A 348 -0.50 -26.59 15.76
CA THR A 348 0.77 -26.55 15.02
C THR A 348 1.30 -25.13 14.88
N GLU A 349 0.47 -24.19 14.49
CA GLU A 349 0.86 -22.79 14.31
C GLU A 349 1.17 -22.11 15.65
N LEU A 350 0.40 -22.40 16.71
CA LEU A 350 0.70 -21.89 18.05
C LEU A 350 2.04 -22.45 18.57
N ALA A 351 2.35 -23.73 18.31
CA ALA A 351 3.65 -24.31 18.67
C ALA A 351 4.80 -23.60 17.94
N ARG A 352 4.62 -23.31 16.65
CA ARG A 352 5.59 -22.56 15.84
C ARG A 352 5.80 -21.16 16.41
N GLY A 353 4.72 -20.40 16.65
CA GLY A 353 4.79 -19.06 17.24
C GLY A 353 5.43 -19.04 18.63
N LEU A 354 5.22 -20.08 19.45
CA LEU A 354 5.91 -20.24 20.74
C LEU A 354 7.41 -20.49 20.58
N CYS A 355 7.83 -21.27 19.59
CA CYS A 355 9.25 -21.45 19.26
C CYS A 355 9.90 -20.13 18.82
N ASP A 356 9.22 -19.36 17.99
CA ASP A 356 9.68 -18.05 17.54
C ASP A 356 9.79 -17.07 18.72
N ALA A 357 8.80 -17.02 19.60
CA ALA A 357 8.82 -16.19 20.81
C ALA A 357 9.96 -16.61 21.78
N LEU A 358 10.24 -17.91 21.91
CA LEU A 358 11.39 -18.42 22.65
C LEU A 358 12.72 -18.00 22.03
N ALA A 359 12.84 -18.10 20.70
CA ALA A 359 14.06 -17.70 20.00
C ALA A 359 14.35 -16.20 20.22
N VAL A 360 13.33 -15.35 20.14
CA VAL A 360 13.46 -13.91 20.44
C VAL A 360 13.87 -13.69 21.90
N ALA A 361 13.24 -14.39 22.85
CA ALA A 361 13.55 -14.24 24.28
C ALA A 361 14.97 -14.68 24.65
N VAL A 362 15.58 -15.62 23.89
CA VAL A 362 16.96 -16.05 24.09
C VAL A 362 17.97 -15.11 23.42
N ALA A 363 17.55 -14.41 22.34
CA ALA A 363 18.41 -13.47 21.60
C ALA A 363 18.51 -12.08 22.28
N MET A 364 17.59 -11.74 23.17
CA MET A 364 17.58 -10.50 23.97
C MET A 364 18.36 -10.65 25.27
#